data_6ccb09336b651c935de10762673ef856
#
_entry.id   6ccb09336b651c935de10762673ef856
#
_cell.length_a   1.000
_cell.length_b   1.000
_cell.length_c   1.000
_cell.angle_alpha   90.00
_cell.angle_beta   90.00
_cell.angle_gamma   90.00
#
_symmetry.space_group_name_H-M   'P 1'
#
loop_
_entity.id
_entity.type
_entity.pdbx_description
1 polymer ?
#
loop_
_entity_poly.entity_id
_entity_poly.type
_entity_poly.pdbx_seq_one_letter_code
_entity_poly.pdbx_strand_id
1 'polypeptide(L)'
;MDWDTFYCPNRGCSCYGRPFHQGLLVKNGTTRGQKQALCRACGRSIALNTGTAYFELDAAPALFDTAIRALAEGNSLRATGRIVQIDKDTACAWLHRAAVQCRLVMLYLWQRLCVPECQSYLVVEFCAYQGAPSEHGQTCV
;
A
#
# COMPACT_ATOMS: atom_id res chain seq x y z
N MET A 1 11.39 -16.77 0.13
CA MET A 1 10.30 -16.06 0.83
C MET A 1 10.12 -16.72 2.17
N ASP A 2 10.48 -16.02 3.22
CA ASP A 2 10.51 -16.54 4.58
C ASP A 2 9.15 -16.38 5.25
N TRP A 3 8.78 -17.38 6.05
CA TRP A 3 7.56 -17.35 6.84
C TRP A 3 7.62 -16.25 7.93
N ASP A 4 8.81 -15.81 8.29
CA ASP A 4 9.05 -14.79 9.33
C ASP A 4 8.51 -13.41 8.98
N THR A 5 8.18 -13.17 7.70
CA THR A 5 7.54 -11.94 7.25
C THR A 5 6.02 -11.88 7.56
N PHE A 6 5.42 -13.03 7.93
CA PHE A 6 4.01 -13.07 8.29
C PHE A 6 3.81 -12.62 9.74
N TYR A 7 2.84 -11.76 9.94
CA TYR A 7 2.38 -11.31 11.26
C TYR A 7 0.86 -11.16 11.26
N CYS A 8 0.24 -11.18 12.43
CA CYS A 8 -1.19 -10.95 12.55
C CYS A 8 -1.51 -9.45 12.45
N PRO A 9 -2.26 -8.99 11.42
CA PRO A 9 -2.60 -7.58 11.24
C PRO A 9 -3.82 -7.14 12.05
N ASN A 10 -4.46 -8.03 12.77
CA ASN A 10 -5.66 -7.72 13.56
C ASN A 10 -5.28 -7.06 14.88
N ARG A 11 -5.51 -5.76 15.01
CA ARG A 11 -5.18 -4.96 16.21
C ARG A 11 -5.86 -5.44 17.48
N GLY A 12 -7.03 -6.07 17.38
CA GLY A 12 -7.75 -6.68 18.52
C GLY A 12 -7.28 -8.09 18.88
N CYS A 13 -6.23 -8.62 18.25
CA CYS A 13 -5.73 -9.95 18.48
C CYS A 13 -4.54 -9.95 19.44
N SER A 14 -4.47 -10.91 20.36
CA SER A 14 -3.31 -11.10 21.25
C SER A 14 -2.00 -11.38 20.51
N CYS A 15 -2.08 -11.80 19.22
CA CYS A 15 -0.94 -12.05 18.35
C CYS A 15 -0.65 -10.88 17.40
N TYR A 16 -1.25 -9.71 17.61
CA TYR A 16 -1.01 -8.55 16.74
C TYR A 16 0.48 -8.20 16.63
N GLY A 17 0.97 -8.06 15.41
CA GLY A 17 2.36 -7.70 15.13
C GLY A 17 3.41 -8.74 15.48
N ARG A 18 3.03 -9.89 16.06
CA ARG A 18 3.99 -10.95 16.38
C ARG A 18 4.37 -11.71 15.09
N PRO A 19 5.66 -11.95 14.83
CA PRO A 19 6.12 -12.71 13.68
C PRO A 19 5.65 -14.18 13.77
N PHE A 20 5.71 -14.88 12.64
CA PHE A 20 5.17 -16.24 12.48
C PHE A 20 5.63 -17.21 13.58
N HIS A 21 6.91 -17.22 13.93
CA HIS A 21 7.49 -18.14 14.91
C HIS A 21 7.21 -17.76 16.38
N GLN A 22 6.80 -16.51 16.65
CA GLN A 22 6.47 -16.01 18.00
C GLN A 22 4.97 -15.90 18.26
N GLY A 23 4.16 -16.14 17.23
CA GLY A 23 2.71 -16.07 17.30
C GLY A 23 2.04 -17.42 17.14
N LEU A 24 0.72 -17.43 17.21
CA LEU A 24 -0.09 -18.60 16.92
C LEU A 24 -0.46 -18.66 15.43
N LEU A 25 0.52 -18.36 14.56
CA LEU A 25 0.37 -18.44 13.12
C LEU A 25 0.73 -19.84 12.63
N VAL A 26 -0.10 -20.38 11.76
CA VAL A 26 0.13 -21.69 11.12
C VAL A 26 0.03 -21.55 9.62
N LYS A 27 0.73 -22.42 8.90
CA LYS A 27 0.66 -22.48 7.44
C LYS A 27 -0.75 -22.88 7.01
N ASN A 28 -1.37 -22.11 6.11
CA ASN A 28 -2.74 -22.32 5.64
C ASN A 28 -2.81 -22.50 4.10
N GLY A 29 -1.84 -23.23 3.55
CA GLY A 29 -1.83 -23.52 2.12
C GLY A 29 -1.44 -22.32 1.24
N THR A 30 -1.96 -22.33 0.02
CA THR A 30 -1.66 -21.33 -1.02
C THR A 30 -2.95 -20.98 -1.76
N THR A 31 -3.21 -19.69 -1.94
CA THR A 31 -4.33 -19.19 -2.76
C THR A 31 -3.79 -18.28 -3.83
N ARG A 32 -4.17 -18.51 -5.09
CA ARG A 32 -3.68 -17.75 -6.27
C ARG A 32 -2.14 -17.63 -6.31
N GLY A 33 -1.43 -18.71 -5.99
CA GLY A 33 0.03 -18.73 -5.96
C GLY A 33 0.68 -18.04 -4.74
N GLN A 34 -0.11 -17.43 -3.86
CA GLN A 34 0.37 -16.74 -2.65
C GLN A 34 0.25 -17.65 -1.42
N LYS A 35 1.34 -17.77 -0.66
CA LYS A 35 1.34 -18.47 0.62
C LYS A 35 0.41 -17.78 1.60
N GLN A 36 -0.32 -18.56 2.37
CA GLN A 36 -1.21 -18.07 3.41
C GLN A 36 -0.83 -18.61 4.78
N ALA A 37 -1.03 -17.77 5.80
CA ALA A 37 -0.96 -18.14 7.19
C ALA A 37 -2.34 -17.94 7.84
N LEU A 38 -2.67 -18.76 8.83
CA LEU A 38 -3.86 -18.64 9.65
C LEU A 38 -3.46 -18.27 11.07
N CYS A 39 -4.03 -17.23 11.61
CA CYS A 39 -3.88 -16.90 13.02
C CYS A 39 -4.87 -17.72 13.85
N ARG A 40 -4.37 -18.64 14.68
CA ARG A 40 -5.23 -19.48 15.55
C ARG A 40 -5.93 -18.69 16.64
N ALA A 41 -5.39 -17.53 17.04
CA ALA A 41 -6.01 -16.72 18.09
C ALA A 41 -7.25 -15.97 17.60
N CYS A 42 -7.28 -15.48 16.35
CA CYS A 42 -8.42 -14.70 15.82
C CYS A 42 -9.07 -15.33 14.59
N GLY A 43 -8.61 -16.49 14.12
CA GLY A 43 -9.16 -17.19 12.95
C GLY A 43 -8.94 -16.50 11.60
N ARG A 44 -8.18 -15.40 11.55
CA ARG A 44 -7.98 -14.66 10.30
C ARG A 44 -6.93 -15.32 9.42
N SER A 45 -7.26 -15.53 8.15
CA SER A 45 -6.30 -15.91 7.12
C SER A 45 -5.56 -14.68 6.62
N ILE A 46 -4.25 -14.79 6.41
CA ILE A 46 -3.33 -13.71 6.09
C ILE A 46 -2.52 -14.15 4.88
N ALA A 47 -2.58 -13.39 3.80
CA ALA A 47 -1.69 -13.54 2.66
C ALA A 47 -0.47 -12.63 2.83
N LEU A 48 0.65 -12.98 2.21
CA LEU A 48 1.90 -12.19 2.30
C LEU A 48 1.72 -10.75 1.80
N ASN A 49 0.89 -10.55 0.80
CA ASN A 49 0.58 -9.25 0.20
C ASN A 49 -0.58 -8.51 0.89
N THR A 50 -1.11 -9.04 2.00
CA THR A 50 -2.17 -8.36 2.75
C THR A 50 -1.70 -6.99 3.24
N GLY A 51 -2.48 -5.94 2.94
CA GLY A 51 -2.14 -4.56 3.29
C GLY A 51 -1.16 -3.88 2.33
N THR A 52 -0.82 -4.51 1.21
CA THR A 52 -0.04 -3.91 0.12
C THR A 52 -0.91 -3.60 -1.09
N ALA A 53 -0.37 -2.82 -2.04
CA ALA A 53 -1.05 -2.55 -3.32
C ALA A 53 -1.29 -3.81 -4.17
N TYR A 54 -0.61 -4.91 -3.88
CA TYR A 54 -0.76 -6.18 -4.61
C TYR A 54 -1.84 -7.10 -4.02
N PHE A 55 -2.45 -6.75 -2.90
CA PHE A 55 -3.50 -7.57 -2.29
C PHE A 55 -4.72 -7.63 -3.20
N GLU A 56 -5.21 -8.84 -3.50
CA GLU A 56 -6.34 -9.07 -4.44
C GLU A 56 -6.13 -8.47 -5.85
N LEU A 57 -4.89 -8.41 -6.29
CA LEU A 57 -4.57 -8.03 -7.66
C LEU A 57 -4.71 -9.26 -8.56
N ASP A 58 -5.59 -9.19 -9.58
CA ASP A 58 -5.79 -10.30 -10.54
C ASP A 58 -4.69 -10.36 -11.61
N ALA A 59 -3.94 -9.26 -11.78
CA ALA A 59 -2.83 -9.18 -12.71
C ALA A 59 -1.49 -9.58 -12.07
N ALA A 60 -0.51 -9.92 -12.92
CA ALA A 60 0.85 -10.14 -12.46
C ALA A 60 1.44 -8.87 -11.83
N PRO A 61 2.11 -8.96 -10.67
CA PRO A 61 2.71 -7.79 -10.00
C PRO A 61 3.62 -6.96 -10.91
N ALA A 62 4.41 -7.61 -11.77
CA ALA A 62 5.29 -6.93 -12.72
C ALA A 62 4.54 -6.05 -13.72
N LEU A 63 3.34 -6.45 -14.13
CA LEU A 63 2.49 -5.67 -15.03
C LEU A 63 1.96 -4.41 -14.32
N PHE A 64 1.51 -4.57 -13.09
CA PHE A 64 1.10 -3.46 -12.22
C PHE A 64 2.25 -2.45 -12.04
N ASP A 65 3.45 -2.93 -11.68
CA ASP A 65 4.63 -2.08 -11.48
C ASP A 65 5.00 -1.31 -12.75
N THR A 66 4.94 -1.96 -13.91
CA THR A 66 5.20 -1.32 -15.21
C THR A 66 4.20 -0.21 -15.49
N ALA A 67 2.90 -0.46 -15.23
CA ALA A 67 1.86 0.56 -15.40
C ALA A 67 2.07 1.75 -14.47
N ILE A 68 2.38 1.51 -13.19
CA ILE A 68 2.61 2.59 -12.22
C ILE A 68 3.86 3.40 -12.56
N ARG A 69 4.95 2.75 -13.00
CA ARG A 69 6.15 3.46 -13.47
C ARG A 69 5.84 4.33 -14.69
N ALA A 70 5.11 3.81 -15.67
CA ALA A 70 4.73 4.60 -16.85
C ALA A 70 3.91 5.85 -16.47
N LEU A 71 2.98 5.72 -15.51
CA LEU A 71 2.21 6.84 -14.99
C LEU A 71 3.08 7.85 -14.22
N ALA A 72 4.04 7.37 -13.43
CA ALA A 72 4.98 8.22 -12.70
C ALA A 72 5.89 9.04 -13.63
N GLU A 73 6.23 8.49 -14.81
CA GLU A 73 6.96 9.19 -15.88
C GLU A 73 6.09 10.22 -16.67
N GLY A 74 4.85 10.46 -16.23
CA GLY A 74 3.96 11.46 -16.84
C GLY A 74 3.13 10.95 -18.01
N ASN A 75 3.11 9.64 -18.29
CA ASN A 75 2.23 9.12 -19.32
C ASN A 75 0.76 9.25 -18.91
N SER A 76 -0.11 9.60 -19.86
CA SER A 76 -1.55 9.62 -19.60
C SER A 76 -2.10 8.21 -19.36
N LEU A 77 -3.25 8.10 -18.67
CA LEU A 77 -3.94 6.82 -18.44
C LEU A 77 -4.20 6.05 -19.75
N ARG A 78 -4.56 6.78 -20.82
CA ARG A 78 -4.79 6.16 -22.15
C ARG A 78 -3.49 5.65 -22.80
N ALA A 79 -2.39 6.40 -22.65
CA ALA A 79 -1.09 5.97 -23.16
C ALA A 79 -0.59 4.75 -22.40
N THR A 80 -0.66 4.77 -21.10
CA THR A 80 -0.31 3.64 -20.24
C THR A 80 -1.14 2.41 -20.56
N GLY A 81 -2.47 2.56 -20.73
CA GLY A 81 -3.33 1.44 -21.13
C GLY A 81 -2.89 0.78 -22.44
N ARG A 82 -2.49 1.57 -23.44
CA ARG A 82 -1.97 1.03 -24.72
C ARG A 82 -0.60 0.35 -24.57
N ILE A 83 0.30 0.94 -23.77
CA ILE A 83 1.66 0.40 -23.55
C ILE A 83 1.58 -0.96 -22.83
N VAL A 84 0.76 -1.03 -21.80
CA VAL A 84 0.68 -2.18 -20.89
C VAL A 84 -0.43 -3.17 -21.33
N GLN A 85 -1.20 -2.82 -22.35
CA GLN A 85 -2.32 -3.61 -22.88
C GLN A 85 -3.43 -3.87 -21.84
N ILE A 86 -3.78 -2.83 -21.08
CA ILE A 86 -4.88 -2.83 -20.11
C ILE A 86 -5.88 -1.72 -20.45
N ASP A 87 -7.10 -1.85 -19.98
CA ASP A 87 -8.08 -0.78 -20.12
C ASP A 87 -7.70 0.45 -19.27
N LYS A 88 -8.10 1.64 -19.74
CA LYS A 88 -7.82 2.91 -19.03
C LYS A 88 -8.41 2.95 -17.62
N ASP A 89 -9.58 2.30 -17.44
CA ASP A 89 -10.26 2.28 -16.14
C ASP A 89 -9.52 1.37 -15.15
N THR A 90 -8.94 0.27 -15.66
CA THR A 90 -7.99 -0.56 -14.89
C THR A 90 -6.75 0.23 -14.51
N ALA A 91 -6.16 0.99 -15.44
CA ALA A 91 -5.00 1.84 -15.14
C ALA A 91 -5.33 2.91 -14.08
N CYS A 92 -6.53 3.50 -14.15
CA CYS A 92 -7.02 4.46 -13.16
C CYS A 92 -7.19 3.80 -11.77
N ALA A 93 -7.81 2.63 -11.71
CA ALA A 93 -7.99 1.88 -10.47
C ALA A 93 -6.64 1.48 -9.84
N TRP A 94 -5.67 1.09 -10.67
CA TRP A 94 -4.31 0.77 -10.22
C TRP A 94 -3.57 1.98 -9.71
N LEU A 95 -3.70 3.14 -10.37
CA LEU A 95 -3.13 4.41 -9.90
C LEU A 95 -3.70 4.78 -8.52
N HIS A 96 -5.01 4.69 -8.35
CA HIS A 96 -5.66 4.95 -7.06
C HIS A 96 -5.14 4.01 -5.97
N ARG A 97 -5.04 2.73 -6.26
CA ARG A 97 -4.50 1.71 -5.34
C ARG A 97 -3.05 2.00 -4.92
N ALA A 98 -2.20 2.37 -5.88
CA ALA A 98 -0.82 2.77 -5.62
C ALA A 98 -0.76 4.05 -4.77
N ALA A 99 -1.58 5.05 -5.08
CA ALA A 99 -1.63 6.31 -4.33
C ALA A 99 -2.03 6.09 -2.86
N VAL A 100 -3.02 5.24 -2.59
CA VAL A 100 -3.40 4.87 -1.21
C VAL A 100 -2.23 4.21 -0.48
N GLN A 101 -1.51 3.30 -1.13
CA GLN A 101 -0.35 2.65 -0.53
C GLN A 101 0.79 3.64 -0.26
N CYS A 102 1.11 4.50 -1.22
CA CYS A 102 2.12 5.55 -1.04
C CYS A 102 1.78 6.47 0.13
N ARG A 103 0.51 6.87 0.24
CA ARG A 103 0.04 7.69 1.38
C ARG A 103 0.28 7.00 2.73
N LEU A 104 -0.03 5.71 2.84
CA LEU A 104 0.19 4.95 4.07
C LEU A 104 1.68 4.86 4.43
N VAL A 105 2.54 4.60 3.43
CA VAL A 105 3.99 4.56 3.60
C VAL A 105 4.53 5.92 4.02
N MET A 106 4.09 7.00 3.37
CA MET A 106 4.48 8.36 3.72
C MET A 106 4.08 8.73 5.14
N LEU A 107 2.84 8.45 5.55
CA LEU A 107 2.39 8.69 6.92
C LEU A 107 3.24 7.93 7.95
N TYR A 108 3.59 6.66 7.65
CA TYR A 108 4.46 5.85 8.50
C TYR A 108 5.87 6.47 8.62
N LEU A 109 6.44 6.89 7.50
CA LEU A 109 7.76 7.53 7.47
C LEU A 109 7.74 8.85 8.24
N TRP A 110 6.72 9.68 8.06
CA TRP A 110 6.58 10.96 8.76
C TRP A 110 6.50 10.80 10.28
N GLN A 111 5.80 9.77 10.75
CA GLN A 111 5.74 9.46 12.18
C GLN A 111 7.09 9.01 12.76
N ARG A 112 7.99 8.50 11.91
CA ARG A 112 9.31 7.99 12.31
C ARG A 112 10.44 8.97 12.09
N LEU A 113 10.31 9.86 11.12
CA LEU A 113 11.30 10.89 10.83
C LEU A 113 11.01 12.11 11.72
N CYS A 114 11.73 12.22 12.84
CA CYS A 114 11.88 13.50 13.54
C CYS A 114 12.72 14.42 12.64
N VAL A 115 12.08 15.24 11.80
CA VAL A 115 12.77 16.24 10.97
C VAL A 115 12.42 17.63 11.54
N PRO A 116 13.30 18.21 12.37
CA PRO A 116 12.95 19.44 13.12
C PRO A 116 12.83 20.70 12.25
N GLU A 117 13.44 20.77 11.08
CA GLU A 117 13.55 22.05 10.34
C GLU A 117 13.13 22.02 8.85
N CYS A 118 12.88 20.87 8.24
CA CYS A 118 12.40 20.81 6.83
C CYS A 118 10.88 20.84 6.68
N GLN A 119 10.15 21.04 7.77
CA GLN A 119 8.69 20.84 7.79
C GLN A 119 7.91 21.85 6.96
N SER A 120 8.39 23.08 6.83
CA SER A 120 7.63 24.14 6.15
C SER A 120 7.59 23.99 4.64
N TYR A 121 8.67 23.55 4.00
CA TYR A 121 8.73 23.42 2.53
C TYR A 121 7.95 22.20 2.03
N LEU A 122 8.08 21.06 2.69
CA LEU A 122 7.37 19.84 2.33
C LEU A 122 5.85 19.94 2.52
N VAL A 123 5.40 20.66 3.54
CA VAL A 123 3.97 20.89 3.78
C VAL A 123 3.37 21.80 2.71
N VAL A 124 4.08 22.82 2.26
CA VAL A 124 3.60 23.74 1.22
C VAL A 124 3.49 23.02 -0.14
N GLU A 125 4.47 22.22 -0.54
CA GLU A 125 4.40 21.43 -1.78
C GLU A 125 3.30 20.36 -1.73
N PHE A 126 3.12 19.70 -0.60
CA PHE A 126 2.08 18.69 -0.43
C PHE A 126 0.67 19.31 -0.46
N CYS A 127 0.48 20.48 0.15
CA CYS A 127 -0.80 21.21 0.08
C CYS A 127 -1.08 21.77 -1.33
N ALA A 128 -0.07 22.22 -2.06
CA ALA A 128 -0.20 22.67 -3.44
C ALA A 128 -0.61 21.53 -4.39
N TYR A 129 -0.19 20.29 -4.11
CA TYR A 129 -0.57 19.13 -4.91
C TYR A 129 -2.02 18.64 -4.63
N GLN A 130 -2.60 18.96 -3.49
CA GLN A 130 -3.99 18.59 -3.14
C GLN A 130 -5.07 19.57 -3.63
N GLY A 131 -4.72 20.54 -4.47
CA GLY A 131 -5.63 21.58 -4.93
C GLY A 131 -5.64 22.79 -4.00
N ALA A 132 -5.88 23.95 -4.57
CA ALA A 132 -5.85 25.24 -3.88
C ALA A 132 -6.61 25.19 -2.54
N PRO A 133 -6.07 25.76 -1.48
CA PRO A 133 -6.77 25.83 -0.21
C PRO A 133 -8.10 26.56 -0.45
N SER A 134 -9.20 25.92 -0.07
CA SER A 134 -10.47 26.60 0.07
C SER A 134 -10.27 27.78 1.03
N GLU A 135 -10.80 28.94 0.70
CA GLU A 135 -10.59 30.24 1.38
C GLU A 135 -11.07 30.30 2.85
N HIS A 136 -11.11 29.18 3.55
CA HIS A 136 -11.42 29.13 4.97
C HIS A 136 -10.25 28.54 5.71
N GLY A 137 -9.49 29.46 6.33
CA GLY A 137 -8.33 29.20 7.16
C GLY A 137 -8.56 28.13 8.23
N GLN A 138 -8.17 26.90 7.90
CA GLN A 138 -7.94 25.87 8.88
C GLN A 138 -6.47 25.49 8.81
N THR A 139 -5.75 25.95 9.80
CA THR A 139 -4.40 25.54 10.14
C THR A 139 -4.40 24.02 10.35
N CYS A 140 -3.63 23.29 9.54
CA CYS A 140 -3.36 21.88 9.80
C CYS A 140 -2.53 21.77 11.08
N VAL A 141 -3.08 21.13 12.11
CA VAL A 141 -2.37 20.68 13.30
C VAL A 141 -1.91 19.25 13.11
#